data_ce1ac1444ce54c4606cbc923bf06baef
#
_entry.id   ce1ac1444ce54c4606cbc923bf06baef
#
_cell.length_a   1.000
_cell.length_b   1.000
_cell.length_c   1.000
_cell.angle_alpha   90.00
_cell.angle_beta   90.00
_cell.angle_gamma   90.00
#
_symmetry.space_group_name_H-M   'P 1'
#
loop_
_entity.id
_entity.type
_entity.pdbx_description
1 polymer ?
#
loop_
_entity_poly.entity_id
_entity_poly.type
_entity_poly.pdbx_seq_one_letter_code
_entity_poly.pdbx_strand_id
1 'polypeptide(L)'
;MKERQQKRKGFTLVEVLVVVVILGLLAALVVPRVVGRREDAKRTAAAVQIREIEQALEMYRLDSSLYPSTAQGLEALVTKPSIPPEPRKYREGGYLRKLPADPWGSPFVYRRPGDHGEYDLFSLGADGEEGGDGPGKDITNWE
;
A
#
# COMPACT_ATOMS: atom_id res chain seq x y z
N MET A 1 55.16 46.10 14.06
CA MET A 1 54.43 44.89 13.65
C MET A 1 53.14 45.30 13.00
N LYS A 2 53.00 45.18 11.67
CA LYS A 2 51.75 45.51 10.96
C LYS A 2 50.91 44.23 10.81
N GLU A 3 49.83 44.11 11.57
CA GLU A 3 48.85 43.07 11.37
C GLU A 3 48.19 43.21 9.99
N ARG A 4 48.39 42.22 9.13
CA ARG A 4 47.66 42.12 7.86
C ARG A 4 46.20 41.68 8.18
N GLN A 5 45.30 42.64 8.15
CA GLN A 5 43.88 42.34 8.13
C GLN A 5 43.54 41.58 6.83
N GLN A 6 43.30 40.28 6.96
CA GLN A 6 42.71 39.47 5.87
C GLN A 6 41.29 39.98 5.64
N LYS A 7 41.09 40.69 4.49
CA LYS A 7 39.76 41.01 4.02
C LYS A 7 38.98 39.72 3.74
N ARG A 8 38.01 39.43 4.58
CA ARG A 8 37.01 38.36 4.30
C ARG A 8 36.26 38.76 3.02
N LYS A 9 36.50 38.01 1.94
CA LYS A 9 35.71 38.15 0.70
C LYS A 9 34.34 37.61 1.00
N GLY A 10 33.31 38.44 0.98
CA GLY A 10 31.89 38.04 1.02
C GLY A 10 31.50 37.43 -0.32
N PHE A 11 30.49 36.56 -0.31
CA PHE A 11 29.90 36.02 -1.51
C PHE A 11 29.15 37.12 -2.28
N THR A 12 29.21 37.07 -3.60
CA THR A 12 28.45 37.98 -4.47
C THR A 12 27.01 37.44 -4.61
N LEU A 13 26.05 38.33 -4.82
CA LEU A 13 24.64 37.97 -5.05
C LEU A 13 24.50 37.04 -6.26
N VAL A 14 25.30 37.27 -7.32
CA VAL A 14 25.31 36.44 -8.53
C VAL A 14 25.81 35.01 -8.21
N GLU A 15 26.80 34.87 -7.36
CA GLU A 15 27.37 33.57 -6.95
C GLU A 15 26.32 32.72 -6.21
N VAL A 16 25.54 33.32 -5.32
CA VAL A 16 24.42 32.65 -4.63
C VAL A 16 23.30 32.33 -5.60
N LEU A 17 22.96 33.25 -6.53
CA LEU A 17 21.92 33.04 -7.53
C LEU A 17 22.24 31.83 -8.44
N VAL A 18 23.48 31.73 -8.91
CA VAL A 18 23.94 30.61 -9.75
C VAL A 18 23.80 29.28 -9.01
N VAL A 19 24.22 29.23 -7.73
CA VAL A 19 24.09 28.02 -6.91
C VAL A 19 22.62 27.60 -6.75
N VAL A 20 21.72 28.53 -6.47
CA VAL A 20 20.29 28.23 -6.32
C VAL A 20 19.69 27.72 -7.63
N VAL A 21 20.06 28.31 -8.78
CA VAL A 21 19.61 27.85 -10.10
C VAL A 21 20.10 26.42 -10.37
N ILE A 22 21.38 26.11 -10.12
CA ILE A 22 21.93 24.77 -10.32
C ILE A 22 21.25 23.76 -9.39
N LEU A 23 21.04 24.08 -8.12
CA LEU A 23 20.34 23.23 -7.18
C LEU A 23 18.89 22.99 -7.62
N GLY A 24 18.21 24.00 -8.15
CA GLY A 24 16.85 23.89 -8.69
C GLY A 24 16.78 22.93 -9.89
N LEU A 25 17.74 23.04 -10.82
CA LEU A 25 17.83 22.13 -11.96
C LEU A 25 18.12 20.68 -11.55
N LEU A 26 19.02 20.47 -10.59
CA LEU A 26 19.32 19.14 -10.06
C LEU A 26 18.12 18.55 -9.32
N ALA A 27 17.42 19.34 -8.52
CA ALA A 27 16.21 18.91 -7.83
C ALA A 27 15.11 18.47 -8.81
N ALA A 28 14.91 19.18 -9.91
CA ALA A 28 13.92 18.83 -10.94
C ALA A 28 14.18 17.48 -11.62
N LEU A 29 15.45 17.03 -11.67
CA LEU A 29 15.81 15.72 -12.23
C LEU A 29 15.68 14.55 -11.23
N VAL A 30 15.87 14.83 -9.93
CA VAL A 30 15.91 13.79 -8.88
C VAL A 30 14.52 13.47 -8.33
N VAL A 31 13.70 14.49 -8.09
CA VAL A 31 12.38 14.34 -7.44
C VAL A 31 11.47 13.34 -8.15
N PRO A 32 11.25 13.37 -9.49
CA PRO A 32 10.33 12.44 -10.15
C PRO A 32 10.76 10.97 -10.03
N ARG A 33 12.07 10.69 -10.02
CA ARG A 33 12.58 9.31 -9.91
C ARG A 33 12.37 8.70 -8.52
N VAL A 34 12.44 9.52 -7.48
CA VAL A 34 12.25 9.06 -6.10
C VAL A 34 10.78 8.78 -5.82
N VAL A 35 9.88 9.62 -6.32
CA VAL A 35 8.43 9.45 -6.16
C VAL A 35 7.94 8.18 -6.84
N GLY A 36 8.36 7.89 -8.08
CA GLY A 36 7.98 6.68 -8.79
C GLY A 36 8.41 5.40 -8.06
N ARG A 37 9.64 5.33 -7.55
CA ARG A 37 10.14 4.17 -6.80
C ARG A 37 9.38 3.90 -5.50
N ARG A 38 8.91 4.94 -4.83
CA ARG A 38 8.09 4.79 -3.62
C ARG A 38 6.73 4.18 -3.95
N GLU A 39 6.14 4.57 -5.05
CA GLU A 39 4.85 4.05 -5.49
C GLU A 39 4.97 2.57 -5.91
N ASP A 40 5.98 2.20 -6.68
CA ASP A 40 6.25 0.81 -7.04
C ASP A 40 6.46 -0.08 -5.81
N ALA A 41 7.17 0.42 -4.79
CA ALA A 41 7.37 -0.29 -3.53
C ALA A 41 6.05 -0.51 -2.78
N LYS A 42 5.14 0.48 -2.75
CA LYS A 42 3.81 0.34 -2.16
C LYS A 42 2.97 -0.69 -2.91
N ARG A 43 2.95 -0.65 -4.23
CA ARG A 43 2.23 -1.63 -5.06
C ARG A 43 2.72 -3.06 -4.77
N THR A 44 4.03 -3.24 -4.70
CA THR A 44 4.64 -4.54 -4.33
C THR A 44 4.21 -4.98 -2.92
N ALA A 45 4.21 -4.07 -1.96
CA ALA A 45 3.78 -4.37 -0.58
C ALA A 45 2.29 -4.74 -0.53
N ALA A 46 1.41 -4.04 -1.28
CA ALA A 46 0.00 -4.40 -1.38
C ALA A 46 -0.20 -5.80 -1.97
N ALA A 47 0.53 -6.16 -3.02
CA ALA A 47 0.47 -7.49 -3.62
C ALA A 47 0.90 -8.60 -2.64
N VAL A 48 1.91 -8.34 -1.81
CA VAL A 48 2.32 -9.27 -0.74
C VAL A 48 1.23 -9.42 0.32
N GLN A 49 0.64 -8.32 0.76
CA GLN A 49 -0.46 -8.35 1.74
C GLN A 49 -1.70 -9.08 1.19
N ILE A 50 -2.03 -8.92 -0.09
CA ILE A 50 -3.11 -9.68 -0.73
C ILE A 50 -2.84 -11.19 -0.61
N ARG A 51 -1.63 -11.65 -0.91
CA ARG A 51 -1.26 -13.07 -0.78
C ARG A 51 -1.33 -13.58 0.65
N GLU A 52 -0.98 -12.76 1.64
CA GLU A 52 -1.13 -13.12 3.06
C GLU A 52 -2.61 -13.27 3.45
N ILE A 53 -3.47 -12.39 2.97
CA ILE A 53 -4.92 -12.49 3.19
C ILE A 53 -5.49 -13.72 2.47
N GLU A 54 -5.07 -14.01 1.24
CA GLU A 54 -5.48 -15.20 0.49
C GLU A 54 -5.11 -16.50 1.25
N GLN A 55 -3.91 -16.58 1.82
CA GLN A 55 -3.51 -17.72 2.64
C GLN A 55 -4.42 -17.88 3.86
N ALA A 56 -4.80 -16.79 4.51
CA ALA A 56 -5.73 -16.83 5.64
C ALA A 56 -7.15 -17.24 5.20
N LEU A 57 -7.61 -16.78 4.03
CA LEU A 57 -8.88 -17.20 3.42
C LEU A 57 -8.89 -18.70 3.10
N GLU A 58 -7.78 -19.25 2.58
CA GLU A 58 -7.64 -20.68 2.33
C GLU A 58 -7.71 -21.50 3.65
N MET A 59 -7.04 -21.04 4.69
CA MET A 59 -7.10 -21.71 6.00
C MET A 59 -8.53 -21.66 6.58
N TYR A 60 -9.22 -20.52 6.45
CA TYR A 60 -10.62 -20.39 6.85
C TYR A 60 -11.50 -21.38 6.08
N ARG A 61 -11.33 -21.49 4.75
CA ARG A 61 -12.07 -22.43 3.90
C ARG A 61 -11.83 -23.89 4.30
N LEU A 62 -10.60 -24.27 4.63
CA LEU A 62 -10.27 -25.63 5.07
C LEU A 62 -11.00 -26.01 6.36
N ASP A 63 -11.15 -25.07 7.29
CA ASP A 63 -11.83 -25.31 8.56
C ASP A 63 -13.37 -25.19 8.45
N SER A 64 -13.89 -24.28 7.62
CA SER A 64 -15.33 -23.97 7.51
C SER A 64 -16.01 -24.55 6.27
N SER A 65 -15.25 -25.12 5.33
CA SER A 65 -15.67 -25.62 4.01
C SER A 65 -16.13 -24.54 3.02
N LEU A 66 -16.17 -23.29 3.41
CA LEU A 66 -16.55 -22.15 2.57
C LEU A 66 -15.67 -20.95 2.90
N TYR A 67 -15.44 -20.07 1.94
CA TYR A 67 -14.90 -18.73 2.21
C TYR A 67 -15.93 -17.87 2.95
N PRO A 68 -15.52 -16.81 3.66
CA PRO A 68 -16.47 -15.85 4.23
C PRO A 68 -17.38 -15.26 3.17
N SER A 69 -18.64 -14.96 3.51
CA SER A 69 -19.51 -14.19 2.63
C SER A 69 -19.06 -12.72 2.55
N THR A 70 -19.50 -11.97 1.54
CA THR A 70 -19.25 -10.53 1.47
C THR A 70 -19.74 -9.81 2.73
N ALA A 71 -20.87 -10.23 3.31
CA ALA A 71 -21.40 -9.64 4.54
C ALA A 71 -20.54 -9.94 5.77
N GLN A 72 -19.89 -11.11 5.81
CA GLN A 72 -18.92 -11.45 6.85
C GLN A 72 -17.59 -10.68 6.66
N GLY A 73 -17.22 -10.42 5.42
CA GLY A 73 -16.02 -9.70 5.06
C GLY A 73 -14.74 -10.36 5.54
N LEU A 74 -13.63 -9.64 5.42
CA LEU A 74 -12.33 -10.06 5.92
C LEU A 74 -12.26 -10.10 7.47
N GLU A 75 -13.19 -9.43 8.16
CA GLU A 75 -13.29 -9.50 9.63
C GLU A 75 -13.45 -10.94 10.14
N ALA A 76 -14.07 -11.82 9.33
CA ALA A 76 -14.19 -13.24 9.61
C ALA A 76 -12.83 -13.95 9.79
N LEU A 77 -11.73 -13.38 9.29
CA LEU A 77 -10.38 -13.92 9.46
C LEU A 77 -9.77 -13.57 10.83
N VAL A 78 -10.28 -12.54 11.49
CA VAL A 78 -9.79 -12.06 12.80
C VAL A 78 -10.70 -12.51 13.92
N THR A 79 -12.02 -12.45 13.70
CA THR A 79 -13.03 -12.76 14.70
C THR A 79 -14.05 -13.72 14.11
N LYS A 80 -14.48 -14.73 14.91
CA LYS A 80 -15.51 -15.68 14.47
C LYS A 80 -16.78 -14.92 14.09
N PRO A 81 -17.26 -15.04 12.83
CA PRO A 81 -18.50 -14.38 12.41
C PRO A 81 -19.72 -14.95 13.14
N SER A 82 -20.64 -14.06 13.49
CA SER A 82 -21.94 -14.42 14.12
C SER A 82 -23.09 -14.44 13.13
N ILE A 83 -22.84 -14.01 11.87
CA ILE A 83 -23.84 -14.02 10.79
C ILE A 83 -23.67 -15.25 9.91
N PRO A 84 -24.77 -15.84 9.42
CA PRO A 84 -24.72 -17.02 8.54
C PRO A 84 -23.98 -16.77 7.22
N PRO A 85 -23.34 -17.82 6.66
CA PRO A 85 -23.16 -19.16 7.22
C PRO A 85 -22.07 -19.20 8.29
N GLU A 86 -22.43 -19.62 9.50
CA GLU A 86 -21.41 -19.75 10.57
C GLU A 86 -20.42 -20.87 10.23
N PRO A 87 -19.11 -20.67 10.49
CA PRO A 87 -18.10 -21.69 10.28
C PRO A 87 -18.33 -22.88 11.24
N ARG A 88 -18.33 -24.11 10.72
CA ARG A 88 -18.46 -25.33 11.51
C ARG A 88 -17.31 -25.48 12.50
N LYS A 89 -16.13 -25.10 12.07
CA LYS A 89 -14.92 -25.05 12.89
C LYS A 89 -14.25 -23.71 12.69
N TYR A 90 -13.84 -23.10 13.77
CA TYR A 90 -13.14 -21.82 13.73
C TYR A 90 -11.92 -21.90 14.64
N ARG A 91 -10.79 -21.44 14.14
CA ARG A 91 -9.51 -21.45 14.86
C ARG A 91 -9.54 -20.47 16.02
N GLU A 92 -9.14 -20.91 17.21
CA GLU A 92 -8.96 -20.03 18.35
C GLU A 92 -7.90 -18.96 18.03
N GLY A 93 -8.25 -17.68 18.23
CA GLY A 93 -7.40 -16.54 17.85
C GLY A 93 -7.49 -16.08 16.38
N GLY A 94 -8.35 -16.76 15.57
CA GLY A 94 -8.53 -16.39 14.17
C GLY A 94 -7.41 -16.87 13.23
N TYR A 95 -7.45 -16.40 12.00
CA TYR A 95 -6.52 -16.73 10.92
C TYR A 95 -5.52 -15.60 10.66
N LEU A 96 -5.89 -14.39 11.07
CA LEU A 96 -5.04 -13.20 11.11
C LEU A 96 -5.15 -12.57 12.50
N ARG A 97 -4.05 -12.00 12.98
CA ARG A 97 -4.06 -11.24 14.25
C ARG A 97 -4.85 -9.93 14.14
N LYS A 98 -4.77 -9.31 13.00
CA LYS A 98 -5.48 -8.08 12.64
C LYS A 98 -5.58 -7.98 11.12
N LEU A 99 -6.58 -7.27 10.62
CA LEU A 99 -6.63 -6.92 9.21
C LEU A 99 -5.58 -5.84 8.92
N PRO A 100 -4.72 -6.07 7.92
CA PRO A 100 -3.83 -5.02 7.45
C PRO A 100 -4.65 -3.95 6.70
N ALA A 101 -4.22 -2.69 6.80
CA ALA A 101 -4.56 -1.68 5.82
C ALA A 101 -3.55 -1.78 4.66
N ASP A 102 -3.95 -1.36 3.48
CA ASP A 102 -3.04 -1.28 2.35
C ASP A 102 -1.96 -0.18 2.57
N PRO A 103 -0.92 -0.10 1.74
CA PRO A 103 0.15 0.88 1.91
C PRO A 103 -0.26 2.35 1.74
N TRP A 104 -1.48 2.62 1.29
CA TRP A 104 -2.07 3.97 1.22
C TRP A 104 -3.00 4.26 2.41
N GLY A 105 -3.25 3.26 3.28
CA GLY A 105 -4.05 3.40 4.48
C GLY A 105 -5.53 3.04 4.30
N SER A 106 -5.91 2.52 3.15
CA SER A 106 -7.27 2.06 2.85
C SER A 106 -7.48 0.58 3.22
N PRO A 107 -8.71 0.15 3.52
CA PRO A 107 -9.02 -1.26 3.70
C PRO A 107 -8.96 -1.99 2.35
N PHE A 108 -8.60 -3.27 2.36
CA PHE A 108 -8.77 -4.15 1.21
C PHE A 108 -10.24 -4.40 0.93
N VAL A 109 -10.59 -4.45 -0.35
CA VAL A 109 -11.96 -4.77 -0.80
C VAL A 109 -12.07 -6.27 -0.99
N TYR A 110 -13.16 -6.87 -0.48
CA TYR A 110 -13.46 -8.28 -0.59
C TYR A 110 -14.91 -8.48 -1.03
N ARG A 111 -15.10 -9.31 -2.05
CA ARG A 111 -16.43 -9.65 -2.58
C ARG A 111 -16.52 -11.15 -2.83
N ARG A 112 -17.61 -11.78 -2.39
CA ARG A 112 -17.93 -13.16 -2.69
C ARG A 112 -19.44 -13.32 -2.93
N PRO A 113 -19.85 -13.87 -4.08
CA PRO A 113 -19.02 -14.35 -5.19
C PRO A 113 -18.21 -13.23 -5.81
N GLY A 114 -17.04 -13.57 -6.38
CA GLY A 114 -16.22 -12.65 -7.17
C GLY A 114 -16.71 -12.60 -8.62
N ASP A 115 -16.33 -11.57 -9.32
CA ASP A 115 -16.53 -11.44 -10.77
C ASP A 115 -15.44 -12.18 -11.56
N HIS A 116 -14.25 -12.36 -10.93
CA HIS A 116 -13.07 -12.97 -11.57
C HIS A 116 -12.76 -14.37 -11.02
N GLY A 117 -13.39 -14.79 -9.94
CA GLY A 117 -13.17 -16.10 -9.32
C GLY A 117 -14.16 -16.40 -8.19
N GLU A 118 -13.80 -17.32 -7.30
CA GLU A 118 -14.67 -17.65 -6.15
C GLU A 118 -14.86 -16.43 -5.23
N TYR A 119 -13.87 -15.55 -5.19
CA TYR A 119 -13.91 -14.24 -4.55
C TYR A 119 -12.96 -13.27 -5.25
N ASP A 120 -13.23 -11.99 -5.14
CA ASP A 120 -12.36 -10.91 -5.54
C ASP A 120 -11.76 -10.24 -4.29
N LEU A 121 -10.44 -10.04 -4.29
CA LEU A 121 -9.68 -9.37 -3.23
C LEU A 121 -8.73 -8.37 -3.87
N PHE A 122 -8.83 -7.09 -3.51
CA PHE A 122 -8.01 -6.05 -4.12
C PHE A 122 -7.83 -4.82 -3.23
N SER A 123 -6.78 -4.06 -3.53
CA SER A 123 -6.55 -2.70 -3.02
C SER A 123 -6.91 -1.70 -4.11
N LEU A 124 -7.54 -0.60 -3.73
CA LEU A 124 -7.91 0.52 -4.62
C LEU A 124 -6.71 1.38 -5.06
N GLY A 125 -5.49 1.00 -4.68
CA GLY A 125 -4.30 1.73 -5.08
C GLY A 125 -4.19 3.13 -4.48
N ALA A 126 -3.50 4.02 -5.20
CA ALA A 126 -3.16 5.35 -4.70
C ALA A 126 -4.32 6.35 -4.74
N ASP A 127 -5.28 6.17 -5.65
CA ASP A 127 -6.42 7.09 -5.81
C ASP A 127 -7.62 6.73 -4.92
N GLY A 128 -7.67 5.50 -4.39
CA GLY A 128 -8.76 5.03 -3.54
C GLY A 128 -10.08 4.81 -4.29
N GLU A 129 -10.03 4.72 -5.61
CA GLU A 129 -11.17 4.49 -6.50
C GLU A 129 -11.00 3.17 -7.26
N GLU A 130 -12.09 2.48 -7.53
CA GLU A 130 -12.06 1.20 -8.26
C GLU A 130 -11.68 1.40 -9.73
N GLY A 131 -10.69 0.63 -10.20
CA GLY A 131 -10.18 0.73 -11.56
C GLY A 131 -8.88 1.53 -11.65
N GLY A 132 -8.88 2.62 -12.43
CA GLY A 132 -7.73 3.51 -12.59
C GLY A 132 -6.61 2.98 -13.48
N ASP A 133 -5.60 3.84 -13.69
CA ASP A 133 -4.41 3.56 -14.50
C ASP A 133 -3.13 3.97 -13.75
N GLY A 134 -2.00 3.38 -14.14
CA GLY A 134 -0.69 3.72 -13.58
C GLY A 134 -0.64 3.55 -12.06
N PRO A 135 -0.25 4.59 -11.28
CA PRO A 135 -0.19 4.52 -9.82
C PRO A 135 -1.56 4.32 -9.16
N GLY A 136 -2.65 4.77 -9.80
CA GLY A 136 -4.02 4.61 -9.33
C GLY A 136 -4.65 3.26 -9.68
N LYS A 137 -4.01 2.44 -10.53
CA LYS A 137 -4.55 1.13 -10.89
C LYS A 137 -4.66 0.23 -9.66
N ASP A 138 -5.80 -0.47 -9.51
CA ASP A 138 -6.03 -1.48 -8.48
C ASP A 138 -4.92 -2.54 -8.45
N ILE A 139 -4.67 -3.10 -7.29
CA ILE A 139 -3.83 -4.27 -7.10
C ILE A 139 -4.75 -5.43 -6.73
N THR A 140 -4.85 -6.42 -7.58
CA THR A 140 -5.86 -7.46 -7.53
C THR A 140 -5.28 -8.85 -7.29
N ASN A 141 -6.11 -9.81 -6.89
CA ASN A 141 -5.69 -11.20 -6.73
C ASN A 141 -5.87 -12.04 -8.01
N TRP A 142 -6.36 -11.47 -9.10
CA TRP A 142 -6.61 -12.17 -10.37
C TRP A 142 -5.70 -11.72 -11.53
N GLU A 143 -4.77 -10.77 -11.32
CA GLU A 143 -3.75 -10.36 -12.30
C GLU A 143 -2.36 -10.91 -11.99
#